data_f25c23291b44928ce105c017b5144c12
#
_entry.id   f25c23291b44928ce105c017b5144c12
#
_cell.length_a   1.000
_cell.length_b   1.000
_cell.length_c   1.000
_cell.angle_alpha   90.00
_cell.angle_beta   90.00
_cell.angle_gamma   90.00
#
_symmetry.space_group_name_H-M   'P 1'
#
loop_
_entity.id
_entity.type
_entity.pdbx_description
1 polymer ?
#
loop_
_entity_poly.entity_id
_entity_poly.type
_entity_poly.pdbx_seq_one_letter_code
_entity_poly.pdbx_strand_id
1 'polypeptide(L)'
;MNHPYDLLSIPGIQGKLIFTPCPGTKDSSLVDSLATLKQAGASAVISLMPASELASNGAEDIGKQCQAQDMAWFHLPVADEQVPLEDFGQGWKASKQSILERLNAGQDIAIHCKGGSGRTGLIAARIMIEAGIPRADAIAPVQALRPKAIQHPAHLNWITQFGAAH
;
A
#
# COMPACT_ATOMS: atom_id res chain seq x y z
N MET A 1 -22.03 6.48 2.03
CA MET A 1 -21.40 5.25 1.51
C MET A 1 -20.02 5.10 2.11
N ASN A 2 -19.68 3.89 2.52
CA ASN A 2 -18.38 3.65 3.09
C ASN A 2 -17.30 3.59 2.01
N HIS A 3 -16.10 4.03 2.36
CA HIS A 3 -14.95 3.93 1.48
C HIS A 3 -14.62 2.47 1.21
N PRO A 4 -14.42 2.06 -0.06
CA PRO A 4 -14.18 0.65 -0.38
C PRO A 4 -12.78 0.18 0.00
N TYR A 5 -12.67 -1.07 0.40
CA TYR A 5 -11.38 -1.71 0.69
C TYR A 5 -11.50 -3.23 0.59
N ASP A 6 -10.35 -3.88 0.43
CA ASP A 6 -10.24 -5.34 0.41
C ASP A 6 -9.07 -5.78 1.28
N LEU A 7 -9.23 -6.88 1.99
CA LEU A 7 -8.19 -7.42 2.87
C LEU A 7 -7.34 -8.45 2.14
N LEU A 8 -6.03 -8.38 2.34
CA LEU A 8 -5.09 -9.37 1.81
C LEU A 8 -4.32 -10.00 2.97
N SER A 9 -4.49 -11.30 3.16
CA SER A 9 -3.74 -12.05 4.16
C SER A 9 -2.34 -12.37 3.63
N ILE A 10 -1.35 -12.30 4.51
CA ILE A 10 0.04 -12.57 4.17
C ILE A 10 0.42 -13.93 4.78
N PRO A 11 0.89 -14.91 3.97
CA PRO A 11 1.26 -16.23 4.50
C PRO A 11 2.24 -16.14 5.67
N GLY A 12 1.92 -16.77 6.79
CA GLY A 12 2.79 -16.83 7.95
C GLY A 12 2.89 -15.54 8.76
N ILE A 13 2.15 -14.51 8.41
CA ILE A 13 2.17 -13.21 9.10
C ILE A 13 0.77 -12.89 9.59
N GLN A 14 0.65 -12.41 10.84
CA GLN A 14 -0.65 -12.15 11.43
C GLN A 14 -1.32 -10.88 10.90
N GLY A 15 -0.54 -9.83 10.64
CA GLY A 15 -1.06 -8.59 10.10
C GLY A 15 -1.47 -8.75 8.64
N LYS A 16 -2.41 -7.91 8.19
CA LYS A 16 -2.92 -7.93 6.81
C LYS A 16 -2.65 -6.61 6.13
N LEU A 17 -2.64 -6.66 4.80
CA LEU A 17 -2.64 -5.46 3.97
C LEU A 17 -4.09 -5.15 3.57
N ILE A 18 -4.46 -3.89 3.66
CA ILE A 18 -5.79 -3.41 3.28
C ILE A 18 -5.63 -2.63 1.99
N PHE A 19 -6.07 -3.21 0.87
CA PHE A 19 -6.01 -2.56 -0.44
C PHE A 19 -7.17 -1.58 -0.57
N THR A 20 -6.88 -0.34 -0.93
CA THR A 20 -7.91 0.68 -0.98
C THR A 20 -7.55 1.73 -2.04
N PRO A 21 -8.55 2.34 -2.71
CA PRO A 21 -8.30 3.51 -3.54
C PRO A 21 -7.98 4.73 -2.67
N CYS A 22 -7.60 5.83 -3.31
CA CYS A 22 -7.25 7.04 -2.59
C CYS A 22 -8.42 7.51 -1.71
N PRO A 23 -8.19 7.69 -0.40
CA PRO A 23 -9.23 8.21 0.49
C PRO A 23 -9.76 9.56 0.02
N GLY A 24 -11.07 9.76 0.11
CA GLY A 24 -11.72 11.00 -0.31
C GLY A 24 -12.16 11.04 -1.77
N THR A 25 -11.95 9.96 -2.54
CA THR A 25 -12.28 9.94 -3.98
C THR A 25 -13.47 9.05 -4.34
N LYS A 26 -14.07 8.36 -3.37
CA LYS A 26 -15.14 7.39 -3.62
C LYS A 26 -16.38 7.68 -2.76
N ASP A 27 -17.03 8.80 -2.99
CA ASP A 27 -18.29 9.20 -2.32
C ASP A 27 -18.18 9.29 -0.80
N SER A 28 -16.98 9.55 -0.30
CA SER A 28 -16.69 9.67 1.12
C SER A 28 -15.62 10.74 1.29
N SER A 29 -15.70 11.54 2.34
CA SER A 29 -14.68 12.55 2.62
C SER A 29 -13.35 11.88 2.97
N LEU A 30 -12.27 12.64 2.93
CA LEU A 30 -10.95 12.14 3.35
C LEU A 30 -11.01 11.64 4.79
N VAL A 31 -11.60 12.42 5.70
CA VAL A 31 -11.71 12.04 7.11
C VAL A 31 -12.53 10.78 7.30
N ASP A 32 -13.69 10.70 6.65
CA ASP A 32 -14.59 9.53 6.77
C ASP A 32 -13.97 8.29 6.13
N SER A 33 -13.25 8.45 5.02
CA SER A 33 -12.55 7.34 4.37
C SER A 33 -11.49 6.75 5.30
N LEU A 34 -10.70 7.61 5.95
CA LEU A 34 -9.67 7.17 6.89
C LEU A 34 -10.30 6.52 8.13
N ALA A 35 -11.44 7.03 8.60
CA ALA A 35 -12.17 6.41 9.71
C ALA A 35 -12.63 5.00 9.35
N THR A 36 -13.09 4.81 8.11
CA THR A 36 -13.49 3.49 7.62
C THR A 36 -12.29 2.51 7.65
N LEU A 37 -11.13 2.95 7.20
CA LEU A 37 -9.93 2.12 7.22
C LEU A 37 -9.50 1.79 8.64
N LYS A 38 -9.59 2.74 9.56
CA LYS A 38 -9.26 2.49 10.96
C LYS A 38 -10.22 1.46 11.57
N GLN A 39 -11.52 1.58 11.28
CA GLN A 39 -12.51 0.61 11.75
C GLN A 39 -12.27 -0.78 11.16
N ALA A 40 -11.70 -0.85 9.95
CA ALA A 40 -11.34 -2.12 9.31
C ALA A 40 -10.10 -2.75 9.95
N GLY A 41 -9.40 -2.05 10.83
CA GLY A 41 -8.25 -2.56 11.56
C GLY A 41 -6.93 -1.86 11.26
N ALA A 42 -6.90 -0.87 10.35
CA ALA A 42 -5.65 -0.21 9.98
C ALA A 42 -5.03 0.54 11.16
N SER A 43 -3.76 0.26 11.43
CA SER A 43 -2.96 1.03 12.39
C SER A 43 -2.05 2.03 11.69
N ALA A 44 -1.92 1.91 10.37
CA ALA A 44 -1.09 2.77 9.55
C ALA A 44 -1.64 2.83 8.13
N VAL A 45 -1.26 3.87 7.40
CA VAL A 45 -1.61 4.05 5.99
C VAL A 45 -0.34 4.31 5.19
N ILE A 46 -0.17 3.58 4.10
CA ILE A 46 0.91 3.81 3.13
C ILE A 46 0.29 4.50 1.92
N SER A 47 0.76 5.71 1.62
CA SER A 47 0.36 6.46 0.43
C SER A 47 1.41 6.32 -0.64
N LEU A 48 1.03 5.82 -1.81
CA LEU A 48 1.93 5.60 -2.94
C LEU A 48 1.86 6.73 -3.96
N MET A 49 0.95 7.67 -3.80
CA MET A 49 0.81 8.80 -4.72
C MET A 49 1.82 9.89 -4.38
N PRO A 50 2.52 10.47 -5.38
CA PRO A 50 3.33 11.67 -5.13
C PRO A 50 2.49 12.81 -4.55
N ALA A 51 3.15 13.74 -3.87
CA ALA A 51 2.45 14.84 -3.19
C ALA A 51 1.55 15.65 -4.15
N SER A 52 2.01 15.90 -5.38
CA SER A 52 1.22 16.62 -6.37
C SER A 52 -0.04 15.87 -6.77
N GLU A 53 0.04 14.55 -6.87
CA GLU A 53 -1.12 13.71 -7.21
C GLU A 53 -2.09 13.65 -6.03
N LEU A 54 -1.61 13.57 -4.81
CA LEU A 54 -2.45 13.65 -3.61
C LEU A 54 -3.22 14.96 -3.59
N ALA A 55 -2.54 16.09 -3.84
CA ALA A 55 -3.16 17.40 -3.87
C ALA A 55 -4.24 17.49 -4.95
N SER A 56 -3.96 16.96 -6.15
CA SER A 56 -4.90 16.96 -7.27
C SER A 56 -6.16 16.14 -6.98
N ASN A 57 -6.09 15.20 -6.05
CA ASN A 57 -7.21 14.34 -5.66
C ASN A 57 -7.83 14.75 -4.31
N GLY A 58 -7.49 15.92 -3.79
CA GLY A 58 -8.05 16.42 -2.54
C GLY A 58 -7.54 15.72 -1.29
N ALA A 59 -6.39 15.05 -1.37
CA ALA A 59 -5.85 14.25 -0.26
C ALA A 59 -4.51 14.79 0.25
N GLU A 60 -4.21 16.06 0.01
CA GLU A 60 -2.92 16.63 0.45
C GLU A 60 -2.73 16.60 1.97
N ASP A 61 -3.81 16.61 2.75
CA ASP A 61 -3.75 16.56 4.20
C ASP A 61 -3.80 15.14 4.77
N ILE A 62 -3.61 14.11 3.93
CA ILE A 62 -3.79 12.73 4.37
C ILE A 62 -2.89 12.35 5.56
N GLY A 63 -1.64 12.77 5.55
CA GLY A 63 -0.73 12.48 6.65
C GLY A 63 -1.20 13.08 7.97
N LYS A 64 -1.64 14.33 7.93
CA LYS A 64 -2.16 15.04 9.09
C LYS A 64 -3.43 14.38 9.62
N GLN A 65 -4.33 13.99 8.72
CA GLN A 65 -5.59 13.35 9.10
C GLN A 65 -5.37 11.93 9.65
N CYS A 66 -4.38 11.19 9.15
CA CYS A 66 -3.99 9.91 9.73
C CYS A 66 -3.57 10.09 11.19
N GLN A 67 -2.69 11.06 11.45
CA GLN A 67 -2.21 11.34 12.80
C GLN A 67 -3.36 11.75 13.73
N ALA A 68 -4.32 12.53 13.23
CA ALA A 68 -5.49 12.94 14.01
C ALA A 68 -6.36 11.75 14.41
N GLN A 69 -6.26 10.63 13.70
CA GLN A 69 -7.02 9.40 13.99
C GLN A 69 -6.13 8.30 14.60
N ASP A 70 -4.95 8.67 15.10
CA ASP A 70 -4.00 7.73 15.73
C ASP A 70 -3.52 6.62 14.80
N MET A 71 -3.33 6.96 13.51
CA MET A 71 -2.71 6.07 12.55
C MET A 71 -1.36 6.63 12.12
N ALA A 72 -0.36 5.76 11.99
CA ALA A 72 0.90 6.15 11.38
C ALA A 72 0.71 6.38 9.88
N TRP A 73 1.55 7.20 9.27
CA TRP A 73 1.49 7.47 7.84
C TRP A 73 2.87 7.31 7.23
N PHE A 74 2.94 6.50 6.18
CA PHE A 74 4.18 6.29 5.42
C PHE A 74 3.96 6.77 4.00
N HIS A 75 4.80 7.68 3.54
CA HIS A 75 4.72 8.20 2.18
C HIS A 75 5.81 7.56 1.33
N LEU A 76 5.39 6.67 0.43
CA LEU A 76 6.29 5.92 -0.47
C LEU A 76 5.91 6.24 -1.92
N PRO A 77 6.29 7.41 -2.44
CA PRO A 77 5.73 7.90 -3.70
C PRO A 77 6.17 7.09 -4.91
N VAL A 78 5.20 6.76 -5.75
CA VAL A 78 5.39 6.10 -7.05
C VAL A 78 4.49 6.85 -8.04
N ALA A 79 5.07 7.41 -9.10
CA ALA A 79 4.28 8.09 -10.12
C ALA A 79 3.38 7.09 -10.84
N ASP A 80 2.20 7.54 -11.28
CA ASP A 80 1.23 6.68 -11.93
C ASP A 80 1.83 6.00 -13.17
N GLU A 81 1.56 4.71 -13.30
CA GLU A 81 2.05 3.85 -14.39
C GLU A 81 3.58 3.73 -14.44
N GLN A 82 4.28 4.17 -13.40
CA GLN A 82 5.74 4.11 -13.32
C GLN A 82 6.19 3.02 -12.32
N VAL A 83 7.50 2.84 -12.25
CA VAL A 83 8.13 2.02 -11.22
C VAL A 83 8.66 2.92 -10.11
N PRO A 84 8.91 2.38 -8.91
CA PRO A 84 9.54 3.15 -7.84
C PRO A 84 10.91 3.69 -8.26
N LEU A 85 11.17 4.93 -7.90
CA LEU A 85 12.42 5.62 -8.19
C LEU A 85 13.13 5.96 -6.86
N GLU A 86 14.04 6.94 -6.90
CA GLU A 86 14.87 7.27 -5.75
C GLU A 86 14.05 7.77 -4.54
N ASP A 87 13.02 8.58 -4.79
CA ASP A 87 12.17 9.11 -3.72
C ASP A 87 11.43 7.97 -2.99
N PHE A 88 10.95 6.96 -3.72
CA PHE A 88 10.40 5.76 -3.09
C PHE A 88 11.49 5.05 -2.28
N GLY A 89 12.67 4.88 -2.87
CA GLY A 89 13.77 4.18 -2.22
C GLY A 89 14.17 4.82 -0.89
N GLN A 90 14.21 6.14 -0.82
CA GLN A 90 14.51 6.86 0.41
C GLN A 90 13.42 6.64 1.46
N GLY A 91 12.16 6.77 1.07
CA GLY A 91 11.03 6.52 1.97
C GLY A 91 10.98 5.08 2.45
N TRP A 92 11.24 4.13 1.55
CA TRP A 92 11.27 2.71 1.87
C TRP A 92 12.36 2.39 2.89
N LYS A 93 13.56 2.91 2.67
CA LYS A 93 14.68 2.70 3.59
C LYS A 93 14.36 3.22 5.00
N ALA A 94 13.66 4.36 5.09
CA ALA A 94 13.28 4.96 6.36
C ALA A 94 12.12 4.22 7.04
N SER A 95 11.22 3.58 6.28
CA SER A 95 9.96 3.05 6.78
C SER A 95 9.89 1.52 6.85
N LYS A 96 10.74 0.83 6.12
CA LYS A 96 10.69 -0.64 5.96
C LYS A 96 10.59 -1.38 7.29
N GLN A 97 11.45 -1.06 8.22
CA GLN A 97 11.50 -1.77 9.50
C GLN A 97 10.18 -1.59 10.27
N SER A 98 9.68 -0.37 10.33
CA SER A 98 8.42 -0.08 11.04
C SER A 98 7.24 -0.82 10.40
N ILE A 99 7.18 -0.84 9.06
CA ILE A 99 6.12 -1.53 8.33
C ILE A 99 6.15 -3.04 8.66
N LEU A 100 7.33 -3.67 8.57
CA LEU A 100 7.46 -5.11 8.80
C LEU A 100 7.18 -5.47 10.26
N GLU A 101 7.63 -4.65 11.20
CA GLU A 101 7.39 -4.88 12.64
C GLU A 101 5.89 -4.82 12.95
N ARG A 102 5.17 -3.86 12.37
CA ARG A 102 3.72 -3.75 12.57
C ARG A 102 2.98 -4.98 12.07
N LEU A 103 3.31 -5.44 10.87
CA LEU A 103 2.68 -6.63 10.29
C LEU A 103 2.99 -7.88 11.12
N ASN A 104 4.23 -8.03 11.56
CA ASN A 104 4.62 -9.18 12.40
C ASN A 104 3.96 -9.13 13.79
N ALA A 105 3.61 -7.94 14.27
CA ALA A 105 2.91 -7.78 15.55
C ALA A 105 1.39 -7.98 15.43
N GLY A 106 0.89 -8.32 14.24
CA GLY A 106 -0.53 -8.54 14.01
C GLY A 106 -1.32 -7.29 13.69
N GLN A 107 -0.64 -6.18 13.38
CA GLN A 107 -1.30 -4.93 13.00
C GLN A 107 -1.53 -4.91 11.51
N ASP A 108 -2.66 -4.35 11.08
CA ASP A 108 -3.01 -4.23 9.67
C ASP A 108 -2.59 -2.86 9.15
N ILE A 109 -2.19 -2.81 7.89
CA ILE A 109 -1.73 -1.57 7.24
C ILE A 109 -2.53 -1.36 5.95
N ALA A 110 -3.15 -0.19 5.81
CA ALA A 110 -3.80 0.19 4.57
C ALA A 110 -2.77 0.69 3.58
N ILE A 111 -2.93 0.32 2.32
CA ILE A 111 -2.05 0.74 1.24
C ILE A 111 -2.91 1.22 0.08
N HIS A 112 -2.61 2.41 -0.45
CA HIS A 112 -3.40 2.99 -1.53
C HIS A 112 -2.55 3.66 -2.59
N CYS A 113 -3.07 3.65 -3.80
CA CYS A 113 -2.69 4.56 -4.88
C CYS A 113 -3.96 5.32 -5.28
N LYS A 114 -4.15 5.67 -6.53
CA LYS A 114 -5.41 6.32 -6.91
C LYS A 114 -6.57 5.31 -6.94
N GLY A 115 -6.41 4.21 -7.66
CA GLY A 115 -7.45 3.18 -7.82
C GLY A 115 -7.34 1.99 -6.89
N GLY A 116 -6.23 1.83 -6.18
CA GLY A 116 -6.04 0.71 -5.26
C GLY A 116 -5.68 -0.61 -5.93
N SER A 117 -5.11 -0.58 -7.11
CA SER A 117 -4.79 -1.80 -7.87
C SER A 117 -3.34 -1.87 -8.34
N GLY A 118 -2.94 -1.05 -9.31
CA GLY A 118 -1.63 -1.17 -9.96
C GLY A 118 -0.45 -0.96 -9.03
N ARG A 119 -0.25 0.28 -8.62
CA ARG A 119 0.84 0.62 -7.70
C ARG A 119 0.67 -0.10 -6.36
N THR A 120 -0.56 -0.15 -5.86
CA THR A 120 -0.88 -0.84 -4.61
C THR A 120 -0.47 -2.31 -4.66
N GLY A 121 -0.84 -3.02 -5.73
CA GLY A 121 -0.47 -4.43 -5.89
C GLY A 121 1.03 -4.64 -6.00
N LEU A 122 1.71 -3.78 -6.75
CA LEU A 122 3.17 -3.88 -6.93
C LEU A 122 3.91 -3.74 -5.60
N ILE A 123 3.57 -2.70 -4.82
CA ILE A 123 4.27 -2.46 -3.57
C ILE A 123 3.85 -3.44 -2.48
N ALA A 124 2.59 -3.89 -2.49
CA ALA A 124 2.16 -4.95 -1.58
C ALA A 124 2.99 -6.22 -1.78
N ALA A 125 3.24 -6.62 -3.04
CA ALA A 125 4.09 -7.76 -3.34
C ALA A 125 5.52 -7.53 -2.85
N ARG A 126 6.07 -6.33 -3.04
CA ARG A 126 7.40 -5.98 -2.54
C ARG A 126 7.49 -6.09 -1.02
N ILE A 127 6.48 -5.62 -0.31
CA ILE A 127 6.42 -5.73 1.16
C ILE A 127 6.45 -7.19 1.58
N MET A 128 5.65 -8.04 0.93
CA MET A 128 5.63 -9.46 1.25
C MET A 128 6.96 -10.14 0.97
N ILE A 129 7.62 -9.79 -0.14
CA ILE A 129 8.95 -10.31 -0.46
C ILE A 129 9.95 -9.93 0.65
N GLU A 130 9.92 -8.69 1.09
CA GLU A 130 10.80 -8.24 2.17
C GLU A 130 10.49 -8.93 3.50
N ALA A 131 9.24 -9.35 3.69
CA ALA A 131 8.83 -10.11 4.86
C ALA A 131 9.24 -11.59 4.80
N GLY A 132 9.87 -12.01 3.71
CA GLY A 132 10.36 -13.38 3.56
C GLY A 132 9.51 -14.29 2.68
N ILE A 133 8.46 -13.76 2.05
CA ILE A 133 7.61 -14.56 1.17
C ILE A 133 8.29 -14.73 -0.19
N PRO A 134 8.42 -15.95 -0.73
CA PRO A 134 8.97 -16.12 -2.07
C PRO A 134 8.21 -15.31 -3.10
N ARG A 135 8.92 -14.79 -4.11
CA ARG A 135 8.33 -13.85 -5.08
C ARG A 135 7.03 -14.37 -5.72
N ALA A 136 7.03 -15.61 -6.18
CA ALA A 136 5.83 -16.18 -6.79
C ALA A 136 4.64 -16.23 -5.82
N ASP A 137 4.91 -16.54 -4.55
CA ASP A 137 3.90 -16.64 -3.51
C ASP A 137 3.42 -15.25 -3.05
N ALA A 138 4.21 -14.22 -3.28
CA ALA A 138 3.83 -12.84 -3.01
C ALA A 138 2.97 -12.28 -4.15
N ILE A 139 3.31 -12.58 -5.39
CA ILE A 139 2.59 -12.08 -6.56
C ILE A 139 1.21 -12.74 -6.72
N ALA A 140 1.11 -14.06 -6.51
CA ALA A 140 -0.11 -14.81 -6.75
C ALA A 140 -1.34 -14.27 -5.98
N PRO A 141 -1.27 -14.03 -4.65
CA PRO A 141 -2.43 -13.50 -3.94
C PRO A 141 -2.77 -12.07 -4.35
N VAL A 142 -1.79 -11.26 -4.73
CA VAL A 142 -2.04 -9.91 -5.24
C VAL A 142 -2.84 -9.98 -6.53
N GLN A 143 -2.43 -10.82 -7.47
CA GLN A 143 -3.13 -10.95 -8.76
C GLN A 143 -4.49 -11.63 -8.61
N ALA A 144 -4.66 -12.49 -7.60
CA ALA A 144 -5.98 -13.05 -7.30
C ALA A 144 -6.95 -11.96 -6.85
N LEU A 145 -6.47 -10.99 -6.07
CA LEU A 145 -7.29 -9.88 -5.58
C LEU A 145 -7.44 -8.77 -6.62
N ARG A 146 -6.36 -8.49 -7.37
CA ARG A 146 -6.30 -7.45 -8.40
C ARG A 146 -5.70 -8.02 -9.67
N PRO A 147 -6.52 -8.63 -10.55
CA PRO A 147 -5.99 -9.33 -11.74
C PRO A 147 -5.14 -8.46 -12.67
N LYS A 148 -5.33 -7.14 -12.65
CA LYS A 148 -4.55 -6.24 -13.50
C LYS A 148 -3.24 -5.79 -12.87
N ALA A 149 -3.00 -6.11 -11.59
CA ALA A 149 -1.76 -5.73 -10.92
C ALA A 149 -0.60 -6.59 -11.42
N ILE A 150 0.60 -5.99 -11.49
CA ILE A 150 1.85 -6.65 -11.87
C ILE A 150 1.75 -7.32 -13.25
N GLN A 151 1.07 -6.66 -14.17
CA GLN A 151 0.96 -7.09 -15.56
C GLN A 151 1.78 -6.19 -16.50
N HIS A 152 1.96 -4.93 -16.15
CA HIS A 152 2.75 -3.99 -16.93
C HIS A 152 4.20 -4.47 -17.01
N PRO A 153 4.84 -4.49 -18.21
CA PRO A 153 6.21 -4.97 -18.34
C PRO A 153 7.22 -4.30 -17.42
N ALA A 154 7.09 -2.99 -17.20
CA ALA A 154 7.98 -2.28 -16.29
C ALA A 154 7.81 -2.77 -14.84
N HIS A 155 6.57 -3.05 -14.41
CA HIS A 155 6.31 -3.59 -13.08
C HIS A 155 6.86 -5.00 -12.92
N LEU A 156 6.71 -5.84 -13.93
CA LEU A 156 7.25 -7.20 -13.93
C LEU A 156 8.79 -7.17 -13.83
N ASN A 157 9.42 -6.32 -14.62
CA ASN A 157 10.88 -6.18 -14.59
C ASN A 157 11.37 -5.68 -13.23
N TRP A 158 10.67 -4.72 -12.65
CA TRP A 158 11.07 -4.15 -11.36
C TRP A 158 10.97 -5.19 -10.24
N ILE A 159 9.85 -5.92 -10.16
CA ILE A 159 9.63 -6.86 -9.06
C ILE A 159 10.58 -8.06 -9.11
N THR A 160 11.07 -8.42 -10.29
CA THR A 160 12.01 -9.55 -10.42
C THR A 160 13.38 -9.28 -9.82
N GLN A 161 13.68 -8.02 -9.48
CA GLN A 161 14.95 -7.67 -8.83
C GLN A 161 14.97 -8.07 -7.36
N PHE A 162 13.84 -8.43 -6.79
CA PHE A 162 13.69 -8.71 -5.37
C PHE A 162 13.22 -10.14 -5.15
N GLY A 163 13.61 -10.72 -4.01
CA GLY A 163 13.26 -12.08 -3.72
C GLY A 163 13.91 -13.03 -4.70
N ALA A 164 15.13 -13.46 -4.40
CA ALA A 164 15.83 -14.40 -5.25
C ALA A 164 14.90 -15.53 -5.69
N ALA A 165 15.05 -15.97 -6.93
CA ALA A 165 14.29 -17.09 -7.44
C ALA A 165 14.69 -18.35 -6.66
N HIS A 166 13.78 -18.89 -5.92
CA HIS A 166 13.96 -20.12 -5.18
C HIS A 166 12.99 -21.16 -5.68
#